data_23a28957dbd094bbc7ef58c7d5c6fea0
#
_entry.id   23a28957dbd094bbc7ef58c7d5c6fea0
#
_cell.length_a   1.000
_cell.length_b   1.000
_cell.length_c   1.000
_cell.angle_alpha   90.00
_cell.angle_beta   90.00
_cell.angle_gamma   90.00
#
_symmetry.space_group_name_H-M   'P 1'
#
loop_
_entity.id
_entity.type
_entity.pdbx_description
1 polymer ?
#
loop_
_entity_poly.entity_id
_entity_poly.type
_entity_poly.pdbx_seq_one_letter_code
_entity_poly.pdbx_strand_id
1 'polypeptide(L)'
;MESDPDQSRPPVRVITSRKRRRTVAARLRSGVLELLVPASMPHAERDHWAEVMSRRLQRRAERSRPSDERLLERARRLNHRHFEGKLRWTSIGFSDMERLWGSCTFTDGAIRIARRAASLPEWVLDYLLVHELAHLLHSDHGPAFHELENRYPLTERAKGYLLALDSIA
;
A
#
# COMPACT_ATOMS: atom_id res chain seq x y z
N MET A 1 -4.74 17.11 23.51
CA MET A 1 -5.26 17.86 22.35
C MET A 1 -5.85 16.79 21.44
N GLU A 2 -7.15 16.48 21.66
CA GLU A 2 -7.88 15.46 20.91
C GLU A 2 -8.09 15.96 19.48
N SER A 3 -7.55 15.23 18.52
CA SER A 3 -7.76 15.51 17.10
C SER A 3 -9.20 15.17 16.77
N ASP A 4 -9.97 16.16 16.35
CA ASP A 4 -11.37 16.06 15.93
C ASP A 4 -11.49 14.99 14.82
N PRO A 5 -12.26 13.92 15.00
CA PRO A 5 -12.41 12.84 14.02
C PRO A 5 -13.08 13.28 12.70
N ASP A 6 -13.60 14.50 12.66
CA ASP A 6 -14.28 15.04 11.46
C ASP A 6 -13.32 15.67 10.43
N GLN A 7 -12.07 16.00 10.80
CA GLN A 7 -11.08 16.57 9.88
C GLN A 7 -10.51 15.55 8.86
N SER A 8 -10.82 14.27 8.99
CA SER A 8 -10.30 13.22 8.10
C SER A 8 -11.23 12.89 6.91
N ARG A 9 -12.38 13.54 6.81
CA ARG A 9 -13.36 13.27 5.74
C ARG A 9 -13.14 14.21 4.56
N PRO A 10 -12.96 13.67 3.32
CA PRO A 10 -12.93 14.55 2.15
C PRO A 10 -14.28 15.25 2.00
N PRO A 11 -14.29 16.53 1.63
CA PRO A 11 -15.53 17.23 1.33
C PRO A 11 -16.28 16.51 0.21
N VAL A 12 -17.61 16.43 0.34
CA VAL A 12 -18.47 15.75 -0.63
C VAL A 12 -19.13 16.77 -1.56
N ARG A 13 -19.01 16.54 -2.87
CA ARG A 13 -19.72 17.27 -3.90
C ARG A 13 -20.72 16.37 -4.60
N VAL A 14 -22.00 16.65 -4.46
CA VAL A 14 -23.05 15.91 -5.17
C VAL A 14 -23.23 16.46 -6.57
N ILE A 15 -23.08 15.59 -7.57
CA ILE A 15 -23.26 15.91 -9.00
C ILE A 15 -24.47 15.13 -9.50
N THR A 16 -25.53 15.84 -9.85
CA THR A 16 -26.74 15.26 -10.39
C THR A 16 -26.67 15.07 -11.89
N SER A 17 -27.20 13.95 -12.40
CA SER A 17 -27.20 13.63 -13.84
C SER A 17 -28.58 13.18 -14.31
N ARG A 18 -29.14 13.85 -15.32
CA ARG A 18 -30.37 13.46 -15.99
C ARG A 18 -30.23 12.17 -16.81
N LYS A 19 -29.00 11.84 -17.22
CA LYS A 19 -28.70 10.60 -17.98
C LYS A 19 -28.69 9.35 -17.09
N ARG A 20 -28.44 9.52 -15.79
CA ARG A 20 -28.44 8.42 -14.81
C ARG A 20 -29.86 8.20 -14.28
N ARG A 21 -30.32 6.95 -14.32
CA ARG A 21 -31.67 6.59 -13.80
C ARG A 21 -31.64 5.85 -12.47
N ARG A 22 -30.63 4.96 -12.25
CA ARG A 22 -30.60 4.03 -11.09
C ARG A 22 -29.20 3.86 -10.49
N THR A 23 -28.16 4.43 -11.08
CA THR A 23 -26.78 4.15 -10.63
C THR A 23 -26.22 5.32 -9.84
N VAL A 24 -25.61 4.99 -8.69
CA VAL A 24 -24.77 5.89 -7.91
C VAL A 24 -23.31 5.54 -8.18
N ALA A 25 -22.48 6.54 -8.38
CA ALA A 25 -21.03 6.36 -8.49
C ALA A 25 -20.31 7.44 -7.67
N ALA A 26 -19.15 7.10 -7.16
CA ALA A 26 -18.30 8.04 -6.44
C ALA A 26 -16.88 7.99 -7.00
N ARG A 27 -16.23 9.15 -7.08
CA ARG A 27 -14.82 9.28 -7.45
C ARG A 27 -14.16 10.37 -6.62
N LEU A 28 -12.90 10.16 -6.29
CA LEU A 28 -12.08 11.17 -5.63
C LEU A 28 -11.37 11.99 -6.69
N ARG A 29 -11.54 13.33 -6.66
CA ARG A 29 -10.86 14.26 -7.57
C ARG A 29 -10.37 15.46 -6.77
N SER A 30 -9.07 15.72 -6.82
CA SER A 30 -8.43 16.83 -6.10
C SER A 30 -8.83 16.90 -4.61
N GLY A 31 -8.88 15.74 -3.91
CA GLY A 31 -9.26 15.68 -2.50
C GLY A 31 -10.75 15.79 -2.20
N VAL A 32 -11.61 16.00 -3.22
CA VAL A 32 -13.07 16.09 -3.09
C VAL A 32 -13.73 14.78 -3.54
N LEU A 33 -14.64 14.25 -2.74
CA LEU A 33 -15.47 13.10 -3.11
C LEU A 33 -16.63 13.58 -3.99
N GLU A 34 -16.55 13.34 -5.29
CA GLU A 34 -17.64 13.60 -6.22
C GLU A 34 -18.61 12.43 -6.24
N LEU A 35 -19.83 12.66 -5.76
CA LEU A 35 -20.93 11.69 -5.77
C LEU A 35 -21.83 11.95 -6.96
N LEU A 36 -21.86 11.03 -7.92
CA LEU A 36 -22.67 11.13 -9.13
C LEU A 36 -23.98 10.36 -8.92
N VAL A 37 -25.10 11.07 -8.90
CA VAL A 37 -26.44 10.52 -8.61
C VAL A 37 -27.45 10.88 -9.69
N PRO A 38 -28.57 10.12 -9.83
CA PRO A 38 -29.71 10.53 -10.64
C PRO A 38 -30.29 11.89 -10.20
N ALA A 39 -30.71 12.73 -11.16
CA ALA A 39 -31.32 14.01 -10.84
C ALA A 39 -32.66 13.84 -10.08
N SER A 40 -33.34 12.72 -10.28
CA SER A 40 -34.60 12.36 -9.62
C SER A 40 -34.43 11.81 -8.19
N MET A 41 -33.19 11.61 -7.71
CA MET A 41 -32.95 11.05 -6.39
C MET A 41 -33.32 12.05 -5.27
N PRO A 42 -34.13 11.66 -4.27
CA PRO A 42 -34.47 12.49 -3.12
C PRO A 42 -33.23 12.96 -2.34
N HIS A 43 -33.34 14.12 -1.66
CA HIS A 43 -32.21 14.67 -0.87
C HIS A 43 -31.74 13.71 0.21
N ALA A 44 -32.66 13.15 0.99
CA ALA A 44 -32.32 12.20 2.06
C ALA A 44 -31.55 10.97 1.54
N GLU A 45 -31.88 10.51 0.33
CA GLU A 45 -31.18 9.37 -0.28
C GLU A 45 -29.77 9.79 -0.76
N ARG A 46 -29.60 11.03 -1.26
CA ARG A 46 -28.29 11.59 -1.62
C ARG A 46 -27.37 11.69 -0.40
N ASP A 47 -27.90 12.17 0.71
CA ASP A 47 -27.17 12.31 1.97
C ASP A 47 -26.75 10.95 2.51
N HIS A 48 -27.65 9.96 2.45
CA HIS A 48 -27.33 8.58 2.80
C HIS A 48 -26.18 8.02 1.94
N TRP A 49 -26.25 8.19 0.63
CA TRP A 49 -25.17 7.72 -0.27
C TRP A 49 -23.87 8.48 -0.07
N ALA A 50 -23.91 9.78 0.21
CA ALA A 50 -22.74 10.58 0.55
C ALA A 50 -22.02 10.00 1.78
N GLU A 51 -22.77 9.67 2.81
CA GLU A 51 -22.21 9.08 4.03
C GLU A 51 -21.63 7.66 3.77
N VAL A 52 -22.38 6.79 3.09
CA VAL A 52 -21.95 5.44 2.75
C VAL A 52 -20.65 5.45 1.94
N MET A 53 -20.57 6.32 0.92
CA MET A 53 -19.39 6.40 0.07
C MET A 53 -18.20 7.04 0.79
N SER A 54 -18.43 8.04 1.64
CA SER A 54 -17.39 8.64 2.50
C SER A 54 -16.80 7.61 3.45
N ARG A 55 -17.63 6.85 4.16
CA ARG A 55 -17.18 5.76 5.06
C ARG A 55 -16.41 4.68 4.29
N ARG A 56 -16.87 4.33 3.09
CA ARG A 56 -16.16 3.34 2.24
C ARG A 56 -14.79 3.85 1.81
N LEU A 57 -14.69 5.12 1.45
CA LEU A 57 -13.43 5.76 1.07
C LEU A 57 -12.46 5.84 2.25
N GLN A 58 -12.95 6.23 3.43
CA GLN A 58 -12.16 6.25 4.67
C GLN A 58 -11.61 4.87 5.01
N ARG A 59 -12.46 3.84 5.03
CA ARG A 59 -12.02 2.45 5.28
C ARG A 59 -10.97 1.98 4.26
N ARG A 60 -11.09 2.42 3.00
CA ARG A 60 -10.09 2.12 1.97
C ARG A 60 -8.78 2.86 2.23
N ALA A 61 -8.83 4.14 2.60
CA ALA A 61 -7.66 4.95 2.96
C ALA A 61 -6.97 4.40 4.21
N GLU A 62 -7.72 4.03 5.25
CA GLU A 62 -7.20 3.38 6.46
C GLU A 62 -6.51 2.05 6.15
N ARG A 63 -7.11 1.23 5.27
CA ARG A 63 -6.50 -0.02 4.80
C ARG A 63 -5.25 0.21 3.96
N SER A 64 -5.12 1.37 3.33
CA SER A 64 -3.96 1.74 2.52
C SER A 64 -2.88 2.49 3.31
N ARG A 65 -3.15 2.85 4.58
CA ARG A 65 -2.12 3.47 5.44
C ARG A 65 -1.01 2.45 5.72
N PRO A 66 0.26 2.90 5.67
CA PRO A 66 1.38 2.07 6.08
C PRO A 66 1.15 1.58 7.52
N SER A 67 1.12 0.28 7.72
CA SER A 67 0.97 -0.36 9.03
C SER A 67 2.01 -1.46 9.13
N ASP A 68 2.77 -1.45 10.21
CA ASP A 68 3.80 -2.45 10.47
C ASP A 68 3.18 -3.84 10.64
N GLU A 69 1.97 -3.96 11.20
CA GLU A 69 1.25 -5.23 11.32
C GLU A 69 0.94 -5.83 9.95
N ARG A 70 0.46 -5.02 9.00
CA ARG A 70 0.17 -5.48 7.63
C ARG A 70 1.45 -5.86 6.88
N LEU A 71 2.51 -5.08 7.08
CA LEU A 71 3.82 -5.38 6.51
C LEU A 71 4.33 -6.71 7.04
N LEU A 72 4.20 -6.94 8.35
CA LEU A 72 4.58 -8.20 9.02
C LEU A 72 3.77 -9.39 8.50
N GLU A 73 2.45 -9.27 8.39
CA GLU A 73 1.59 -10.32 7.81
C GLU A 73 1.99 -10.63 6.37
N ARG A 74 2.30 -9.60 5.58
CA ARG A 74 2.76 -9.75 4.20
C ARG A 74 4.09 -10.49 4.14
N ALA A 75 5.05 -10.11 4.97
CA ALA A 75 6.34 -10.79 5.08
C ALA A 75 6.20 -12.26 5.49
N ARG A 76 5.30 -12.59 6.42
CA ARG A 76 5.02 -13.98 6.80
C ARG A 76 4.50 -14.80 5.62
N ARG A 77 3.58 -14.25 4.82
CA ARG A 77 3.06 -14.93 3.61
C ARG A 77 4.15 -15.15 2.57
N LEU A 78 5.01 -14.15 2.34
CA LEU A 78 6.12 -14.24 1.39
C LEU A 78 7.19 -15.23 1.87
N ASN A 79 7.52 -15.22 3.16
CA ASN A 79 8.40 -16.20 3.78
C ASN A 79 7.87 -17.63 3.58
N HIS A 80 6.60 -17.86 3.85
CA HIS A 80 6.00 -19.18 3.62
C HIS A 80 6.06 -19.59 2.16
N ARG A 81 5.76 -18.67 1.24
CA ARG A 81 5.68 -18.94 -0.21
C ARG A 81 7.05 -19.17 -0.86
N HIS A 82 8.06 -18.39 -0.50
CA HIS A 82 9.34 -18.33 -1.21
C HIS A 82 10.51 -18.90 -0.40
N PHE A 83 10.36 -19.05 0.92
CA PHE A 83 11.41 -19.53 1.83
C PHE A 83 10.91 -20.64 2.76
N GLU A 84 9.81 -21.31 2.41
CA GLU A 84 9.26 -22.46 3.16
C GLU A 84 8.95 -22.14 4.64
N GLY A 85 8.76 -20.86 4.98
CA GLY A 85 8.53 -20.40 6.35
C GLY A 85 9.75 -20.51 7.28
N LYS A 86 10.94 -20.73 6.71
CA LYS A 86 12.17 -21.03 7.50
C LYS A 86 12.84 -19.79 8.06
N LEU A 87 12.59 -18.60 7.47
CA LEU A 87 13.26 -17.38 7.91
C LEU A 87 12.71 -16.90 9.26
N ARG A 88 13.60 -16.30 10.04
CA ARG A 88 13.28 -15.66 11.33
C ARG A 88 13.86 -14.27 11.32
N TRP A 89 13.12 -13.32 11.88
CA TRP A 89 13.51 -11.92 12.04
C TRP A 89 13.11 -11.43 13.42
N THR A 90 13.75 -10.39 13.90
CA THR A 90 13.43 -9.75 15.18
C THR A 90 12.34 -8.69 15.02
N SER A 91 12.38 -7.93 13.93
CA SER A 91 11.39 -6.90 13.65
C SER A 91 11.24 -6.65 12.14
N ILE A 92 10.03 -6.26 11.74
CA ILE A 92 9.74 -5.74 10.40
C ILE A 92 8.85 -4.50 10.57
N GLY A 93 9.21 -3.40 9.93
CA GLY A 93 8.42 -2.18 9.99
C GLY A 93 8.79 -1.16 8.93
N PHE A 94 7.96 -0.13 8.83
CA PHE A 94 8.25 1.03 7.99
C PHE A 94 9.21 1.99 8.71
N SER A 95 10.09 2.60 7.93
CA SER A 95 11.05 3.61 8.43
C SER A 95 11.15 4.77 7.46
N ASP A 96 11.48 5.96 7.98
CA ASP A 96 11.68 7.14 7.17
C ASP A 96 13.09 7.10 6.58
N MET A 97 13.19 6.53 5.36
CA MET A 97 14.40 6.41 4.57
C MET A 97 14.22 7.13 3.24
N GLU A 98 15.18 8.01 2.91
CA GLU A 98 15.13 8.80 1.67
C GLU A 98 15.88 8.14 0.51
N ARG A 99 17.02 7.49 0.79
CA ARG A 99 17.92 6.95 -0.24
C ARG A 99 17.70 5.48 -0.55
N LEU A 100 17.18 4.70 0.39
CA LEU A 100 16.97 3.26 0.24
C LEU A 100 15.48 2.94 0.20
N TRP A 101 15.11 1.88 -0.48
CA TRP A 101 13.76 1.33 -0.49
C TRP A 101 13.52 0.35 0.65
N GLY A 102 14.58 -0.29 1.13
CA GLY A 102 14.58 -1.21 2.25
C GLY A 102 15.97 -1.37 2.85
N SER A 103 16.06 -2.03 3.99
CA SER A 103 17.30 -2.46 4.62
C SER A 103 17.07 -3.65 5.54
N CYS A 104 18.00 -4.58 5.56
CA CYS A 104 18.08 -5.67 6.52
C CYS A 104 19.37 -5.58 7.31
N THR A 105 19.28 -5.55 8.65
CA THR A 105 20.45 -5.67 9.52
C THR A 105 20.68 -7.16 9.77
N PHE A 106 21.63 -7.74 9.05
CA PHE A 106 21.91 -9.18 9.09
C PHE A 106 22.16 -9.71 10.50
N THR A 107 22.92 -8.97 11.32
CA THR A 107 23.28 -9.37 12.71
C THR A 107 22.06 -9.43 13.64
N ASP A 108 21.12 -8.51 13.45
CA ASP A 108 19.99 -8.35 14.35
C ASP A 108 18.69 -8.94 13.77
N GLY A 109 18.70 -9.29 12.48
CA GLY A 109 17.52 -9.75 11.79
C GLY A 109 16.38 -8.69 11.73
N ALA A 110 16.73 -7.41 11.78
CA ALA A 110 15.77 -6.31 11.70
C ALA A 110 15.60 -5.84 10.26
N ILE A 111 14.37 -5.86 9.77
CA ILE A 111 13.99 -5.43 8.41
C ILE A 111 13.25 -4.11 8.48
N ARG A 112 13.66 -3.16 7.66
CA ARG A 112 12.99 -1.86 7.49
C ARG A 112 12.66 -1.62 6.04
N ILE A 113 11.46 -1.16 5.78
CA ILE A 113 10.98 -0.76 4.44
C ILE A 113 10.71 0.73 4.46
N ALA A 114 11.15 1.45 3.44
CA ALA A 114 10.90 2.88 3.33
C ALA A 114 9.39 3.16 3.36
N ARG A 115 8.95 4.13 4.17
CA ARG A 115 7.53 4.50 4.29
C ARG A 115 6.93 4.89 2.93
N ARG A 116 7.74 5.52 2.06
CA ARG A 116 7.34 5.86 0.69
C ARG A 116 7.00 4.63 -0.16
N ALA A 117 7.56 3.45 0.15
CA ALA A 117 7.26 2.21 -0.56
C ALA A 117 5.82 1.70 -0.33
N ALA A 118 5.13 2.19 0.71
CA ALA A 118 3.74 1.84 0.96
C ALA A 118 2.76 2.33 -0.12
N SER A 119 3.14 3.33 -0.91
CA SER A 119 2.37 3.84 -2.06
C SER A 119 2.65 3.10 -3.37
N LEU A 120 3.66 2.23 -3.39
CA LEU A 120 4.00 1.44 -4.57
C LEU A 120 2.95 0.37 -4.86
N PRO A 121 2.89 -0.12 -6.11
CA PRO A 121 2.10 -1.30 -6.43
C PRO A 121 2.47 -2.48 -5.51
N GLU A 122 1.47 -3.27 -5.12
CA GLU A 122 1.66 -4.38 -4.18
C GLU A 122 2.77 -5.35 -4.59
N TRP A 123 2.89 -5.65 -5.88
CA TRP A 123 3.92 -6.54 -6.40
C TRP A 123 5.34 -5.97 -6.30
N VAL A 124 5.51 -4.63 -6.25
CA VAL A 124 6.81 -3.99 -6.00
C VAL A 124 7.15 -4.07 -4.51
N LEU A 125 6.18 -3.84 -3.63
CA LEU A 125 6.37 -3.99 -2.19
C LEU A 125 6.67 -5.44 -1.81
N ASP A 126 6.04 -6.43 -2.48
CA ASP A 126 6.35 -7.85 -2.30
C ASP A 126 7.81 -8.16 -2.68
N TYR A 127 8.28 -7.62 -3.81
CA TYR A 127 9.67 -7.74 -4.21
C TYR A 127 10.64 -7.17 -3.17
N LEU A 128 10.39 -5.95 -2.69
CA LEU A 128 11.22 -5.33 -1.65
C LEU A 128 11.31 -6.20 -0.40
N LEU A 129 10.17 -6.75 0.05
CA LEU A 129 10.16 -7.65 1.20
C LEU A 129 10.93 -8.96 0.93
N VAL A 130 10.80 -9.56 -0.26
CA VAL A 130 11.56 -10.76 -0.63
C VAL A 130 13.06 -10.47 -0.66
N HIS A 131 13.46 -9.31 -1.19
CA HIS A 131 14.84 -8.86 -1.20
C HIS A 131 15.41 -8.75 0.21
N GLU A 132 14.72 -8.06 1.12
CA GLU A 132 15.16 -7.91 2.51
C GLU A 132 15.12 -9.22 3.29
N LEU A 133 14.16 -10.10 3.01
CA LEU A 133 14.11 -11.44 3.57
C LEU A 133 15.29 -12.31 3.10
N ALA A 134 15.74 -12.17 1.85
CA ALA A 134 16.91 -12.89 1.34
C ALA A 134 18.19 -12.47 2.07
N HIS A 135 18.28 -11.21 2.49
CA HIS A 135 19.40 -10.70 3.30
C HIS A 135 19.51 -11.33 4.68
N LEU A 136 18.48 -11.99 5.20
CA LEU A 136 18.58 -12.80 6.44
C LEU A 136 19.45 -14.05 6.26
N LEU A 137 19.72 -14.46 5.00
CA LEU A 137 20.57 -15.60 4.68
C LEU A 137 21.91 -15.19 4.06
N HIS A 138 21.91 -14.13 3.27
CA HIS A 138 23.09 -13.63 2.56
C HIS A 138 23.17 -12.11 2.67
N SER A 139 24.23 -11.62 3.30
CA SER A 139 24.44 -10.17 3.48
C SER A 139 24.90 -9.44 2.22
N ASP A 140 25.47 -10.18 1.27
CA ASP A 140 25.93 -9.68 -0.02
C ASP A 140 24.95 -10.03 -1.16
N HIS A 141 25.10 -9.38 -2.30
CA HIS A 141 24.29 -9.64 -3.49
C HIS A 141 24.99 -10.64 -4.45
N GLY A 142 25.63 -11.67 -3.88
CA GLY A 142 26.27 -12.74 -4.66
C GLY A 142 25.25 -13.69 -5.34
N PRO A 143 25.74 -14.71 -6.06
CA PRO A 143 24.88 -15.65 -6.80
C PRO A 143 23.83 -16.34 -5.92
N ALA A 144 24.17 -16.70 -4.68
CA ALA A 144 23.26 -17.35 -3.75
C ALA A 144 22.11 -16.40 -3.29
N PHE A 145 22.42 -15.12 -3.11
CA PHE A 145 21.40 -14.10 -2.86
C PHE A 145 20.42 -13.99 -4.05
N HIS A 146 20.97 -13.87 -5.27
CA HIS A 146 20.14 -13.74 -6.47
C HIS A 146 19.28 -14.97 -6.74
N GLU A 147 19.73 -16.17 -6.37
CA GLU A 147 18.91 -17.37 -6.44
C GLU A 147 17.67 -17.25 -5.54
N LEU A 148 17.84 -16.74 -4.31
CA LEU A 148 16.74 -16.50 -3.37
C LEU A 148 15.80 -15.39 -3.83
N GLU A 149 16.36 -14.27 -4.25
CA GLU A 149 15.62 -13.12 -4.75
C GLU A 149 14.74 -13.49 -5.97
N ASN A 150 15.29 -14.30 -6.89
CA ASN A 150 14.62 -14.75 -8.11
C ASN A 150 13.52 -15.79 -7.87
N ARG A 151 13.33 -16.26 -6.64
CA ARG A 151 12.14 -17.05 -6.27
C ARG A 151 10.85 -16.21 -6.37
N TYR A 152 10.97 -14.89 -6.35
CA TYR A 152 9.86 -14.00 -6.62
C TYR A 152 9.67 -13.83 -8.14
N PRO A 153 8.49 -14.21 -8.71
CA PRO A 153 8.34 -14.27 -10.17
C PRO A 153 8.42 -12.93 -10.90
N LEU A 154 8.24 -11.81 -10.18
CA LEU A 154 8.23 -10.47 -10.77
C LEU A 154 9.49 -9.66 -10.43
N THR A 155 10.58 -10.32 -10.02
CA THR A 155 11.84 -9.68 -9.61
C THR A 155 12.35 -8.69 -10.65
N GLU A 156 12.56 -9.09 -11.90
CA GLU A 156 13.11 -8.20 -12.92
C GLU A 156 12.18 -7.03 -13.26
N ARG A 157 10.87 -7.29 -13.25
CA ARG A 157 9.88 -6.23 -13.46
C ARG A 157 9.91 -5.22 -12.33
N ALA A 158 10.04 -5.67 -11.08
CA ALA A 158 10.08 -4.79 -9.91
C ALA A 158 11.38 -3.96 -9.88
N LYS A 159 12.51 -4.57 -10.22
CA LYS A 159 13.79 -3.86 -10.39
C LYS A 159 13.68 -2.74 -11.42
N GLY A 160 13.15 -3.04 -12.60
CA GLY A 160 12.94 -2.04 -13.65
C GLY A 160 12.01 -0.90 -13.22
N TYR A 161 10.96 -1.21 -12.47
CA TYR A 161 10.04 -0.20 -11.92
C TYR A 161 10.74 0.74 -10.93
N LEU A 162 11.53 0.19 -9.99
CA LEU A 162 12.28 0.98 -9.00
C LEU A 162 13.37 1.83 -9.65
N LEU A 163 14.11 1.29 -10.62
CA LEU A 163 15.10 2.04 -11.39
C LEU A 163 14.48 3.23 -12.12
N ALA A 164 13.29 3.06 -12.70
CA ALA A 164 12.58 4.17 -13.35
C ALA A 164 12.17 5.25 -12.34
N LEU A 165 11.76 4.89 -11.13
CA LEU A 165 11.43 5.86 -10.08
C LEU A 165 12.68 6.61 -9.60
N ASP A 166 13.79 5.92 -9.39
CA ASP A 166 15.05 6.53 -8.92
C ASP A 166 15.67 7.46 -9.98
N SER A 167 15.32 7.28 -11.26
CA SER A 167 15.79 8.14 -12.36
C SER A 167 15.00 9.45 -12.49
N ILE A 168 13.83 9.56 -11.85
CA ILE A 168 12.92 10.70 -11.95
C ILE A 168 13.00 11.57 -10.67
N ALA A 169 13.54 11.04 -9.60
CA ALA A 169 13.66 11.69 -8.29
C ALA A 169 14.92 12.55 -8.20
#